data_e325f2a13fe11415942b373d9b7709e6
#
_entry.id   e325f2a13fe11415942b373d9b7709e6
#
_cell.length_a   1.000
_cell.length_b   1.000
_cell.length_c   1.000
_cell.angle_alpha   90.00
_cell.angle_beta   90.00
_cell.angle_gamma   90.00
#
_symmetry.space_group_name_H-M   'P 1'
#
loop_
_entity.id
_entity.type
_entity.pdbx_description
1 polymer ?
#
loop_
_entity_poly.entity_id
_entity_poly.type
_entity_poly.pdbx_seq_one_letter_code
_entity_poly.pdbx_strand_id
1 'polypeptide(L)'
;MEARGLSLRRAGAVRLGRPFSPEGWHSHGGSSCVAEERGGPRGETHGFRHLPPRLRPYTPMRGSLSNVWHDRYKISNDCPEHIETIDSMCQALTSLIDDEVKSGTGKNRILLGGFSMGGGMAMHLAYRYHQDVAGVFALSSFLSKTSAVYQALKKIEREPPELFQCHGTADELVLYSWGEETNKMLKSLGVATTFLSLPNLYHELNKSELDKLQAWILKKLPE
;
A
#
# COMPACT_ATOMS: atom_id res chain seq x y z
N MET A 1 -38.33 3.63 -20.03
CA MET A 1 -37.64 4.04 -18.79
C MET A 1 -36.19 3.66 -18.92
N GLU A 2 -35.37 4.62 -19.29
CA GLU A 2 -33.96 4.41 -19.62
C GLU A 2 -33.12 4.39 -18.32
N ALA A 3 -32.38 3.32 -18.12
CA ALA A 3 -31.37 3.23 -17.08
C ALA A 3 -30.16 4.07 -17.49
N ARG A 4 -29.95 5.21 -16.84
CA ARG A 4 -28.74 6.05 -17.03
C ARG A 4 -27.53 5.34 -16.42
N GLY A 5 -26.63 4.87 -17.29
CA GLY A 5 -25.32 4.34 -16.94
C GLY A 5 -24.47 5.42 -16.29
N LEU A 6 -23.98 5.16 -15.08
CA LEU A 6 -22.93 5.93 -14.42
C LEU A 6 -21.60 5.72 -15.16
N SER A 7 -21.23 6.70 -15.96
CA SER A 7 -19.92 6.77 -16.60
C SER A 7 -18.84 6.98 -15.52
N LEU A 8 -18.06 5.95 -15.24
CA LEU A 8 -16.80 6.04 -14.51
C LEU A 8 -15.81 6.86 -15.37
N ARG A 9 -15.64 8.14 -15.06
CA ARG A 9 -14.59 8.95 -15.66
C ARG A 9 -13.25 8.33 -15.31
N ARG A 10 -12.48 7.96 -16.34
CA ARG A 10 -11.11 7.45 -16.26
C ARG A 10 -10.26 8.44 -15.47
N ALA A 11 -9.75 8.01 -14.30
CA ALA A 11 -8.68 8.70 -13.61
C ALA A 11 -7.45 8.64 -14.52
N GLY A 12 -6.94 9.81 -14.91
CA GLY A 12 -5.86 9.92 -15.88
C GLY A 12 -4.57 9.24 -15.38
N ALA A 13 -3.98 8.44 -16.26
CA ALA A 13 -2.65 7.89 -16.06
C ALA A 13 -1.63 9.03 -16.07
N VAL A 14 -0.92 9.22 -14.95
CA VAL A 14 0.22 10.15 -14.90
C VAL A 14 1.40 9.46 -15.57
N ARG A 15 1.77 9.92 -16.78
CA ARG A 15 3.02 9.51 -17.43
C ARG A 15 4.18 10.15 -16.66
N LEU A 16 5.07 9.35 -16.09
CA LEU A 16 6.34 9.83 -15.59
C LEU A 16 7.32 10.01 -16.76
N GLY A 17 7.30 11.22 -17.35
CA GLY A 17 8.43 11.79 -18.10
C GLY A 17 9.24 12.76 -17.24
N ARG A 18 9.13 12.71 -15.91
CA ARG A 18 9.87 13.53 -14.94
C ARG A 18 10.31 12.69 -13.76
N PRO A 19 11.46 12.99 -13.13
CA PRO A 19 11.91 12.28 -11.94
C PRO A 19 10.83 12.35 -10.85
N PHE A 20 10.74 11.27 -10.08
CA PHE A 20 9.85 11.11 -8.92
C PHE A 20 9.85 12.40 -8.08
N SER A 21 8.73 13.14 -8.10
CA SER A 21 8.59 14.38 -7.35
C SER A 21 7.84 14.10 -6.04
N PRO A 22 8.41 14.44 -4.88
CA PRO A 22 7.74 14.31 -3.59
C PRO A 22 6.47 15.15 -3.47
N GLU A 23 6.33 16.18 -4.29
CA GLU A 23 5.25 17.17 -4.21
C GLU A 23 3.84 16.61 -4.47
N GLY A 24 3.73 15.46 -5.18
CA GLY A 24 2.45 14.78 -5.42
C GLY A 24 1.91 13.97 -4.22
N TRP A 25 2.71 13.75 -3.18
CA TRP A 25 2.37 12.91 -2.03
C TRP A 25 1.82 13.69 -0.83
N HIS A 26 2.04 15.01 -0.78
CA HIS A 26 1.75 15.82 0.40
C HIS A 26 0.28 16.24 0.58
N SER A 27 -0.59 16.02 -0.39
CA SER A 27 -1.92 16.64 -0.35
C SER A 27 -3.08 15.77 0.13
N HIS A 28 -2.85 14.43 0.36
CA HIS A 28 -3.97 13.55 0.73
C HIS A 28 -3.49 12.44 1.66
N GLY A 29 -3.86 12.50 2.92
CA GLY A 29 -3.52 11.52 3.94
C GLY A 29 -3.77 10.08 3.50
N GLY A 30 -2.71 9.25 3.49
CA GLY A 30 -2.82 7.81 3.34
C GLY A 30 -2.98 7.29 1.91
N SER A 31 -2.17 7.77 0.97
CA SER A 31 -2.18 7.29 -0.43
C SER A 31 -1.57 5.91 -0.58
N SER A 32 -2.22 5.03 -1.36
CA SER A 32 -1.64 3.79 -1.86
C SER A 32 -1.19 3.94 -3.30
N CYS A 33 -0.12 3.26 -3.66
CA CYS A 33 0.38 3.20 -5.02
C CYS A 33 0.45 1.76 -5.50
N VAL A 34 0.11 1.56 -6.75
CA VAL A 34 0.51 0.40 -7.53
C VAL A 34 1.61 0.87 -8.46
N ALA A 35 2.84 0.39 -8.26
CA ALA A 35 3.92 0.60 -9.20
C ALA A 35 3.93 -0.58 -10.18
N GLU A 36 3.96 -0.29 -11.47
CA GLU A 36 3.97 -1.29 -12.53
C GLU A 36 5.04 -0.95 -13.56
N GLU A 37 5.57 -1.97 -14.22
CA GLU A 37 6.37 -1.80 -15.42
C GLU A 37 5.50 -2.01 -16.65
N ARG A 38 5.58 -1.08 -17.60
CA ARG A 38 4.92 -1.19 -18.90
C ARG A 38 5.94 -1.41 -19.99
N GLY A 39 5.93 -2.58 -20.60
CA GLY A 39 6.60 -2.82 -21.86
C GLY A 39 5.91 -2.03 -22.98
N GLY A 40 6.66 -1.15 -23.66
CA GLY A 40 6.20 -0.41 -24.83
C GLY A 40 7.23 -0.48 -25.94
N PRO A 41 6.86 -0.22 -27.22
CA PRO A 41 7.76 -0.36 -28.36
C PRO A 41 8.94 0.63 -28.38
N ARG A 42 9.15 1.42 -27.34
CA ARG A 42 10.26 2.39 -27.19
C ARG A 42 10.74 2.50 -25.73
N GLY A 43 11.19 1.41 -25.15
CA GLY A 43 11.79 1.41 -23.82
C GLY A 43 10.77 1.14 -22.71
N GLU A 44 11.20 0.34 -21.76
CA GLU A 44 10.45 -0.02 -20.57
C GLU A 44 10.32 1.21 -19.65
N THR A 45 9.11 1.57 -19.26
CA THR A 45 8.86 2.69 -18.35
C THR A 45 8.11 2.20 -17.12
N HIS A 46 8.63 2.53 -15.93
CA HIS A 46 7.90 2.30 -14.69
C HIS A 46 6.70 3.24 -14.62
N GLY A 47 5.50 2.67 -14.52
CA GLY A 47 4.26 3.40 -14.32
C GLY A 47 3.84 3.39 -12.86
N PHE A 48 3.30 4.50 -12.35
CA PHE A 48 2.68 4.56 -11.03
C PHE A 48 1.20 4.83 -11.18
N ARG A 49 0.37 3.97 -10.60
CA ARG A 49 -1.04 4.29 -10.37
C ARG A 49 -1.21 4.77 -8.94
N HIS A 50 -1.44 6.04 -8.81
CA HIS A 50 -1.81 6.64 -7.54
C HIS A 50 -3.33 6.60 -7.38
N LEU A 51 -3.79 5.95 -6.32
CA LEU A 51 -5.20 5.83 -5.99
C LEU A 51 -5.46 6.63 -4.71
N PRO A 52 -6.32 7.64 -4.74
CA PRO A 52 -6.76 8.29 -3.52
C PRO A 52 -7.77 7.41 -2.78
N PRO A 53 -7.79 7.46 -1.44
CA PRO A 53 -8.82 6.83 -0.65
C PRO A 53 -10.20 7.45 -0.97
N ARG A 54 -11.26 6.69 -0.71
CA ARG A 54 -12.64 7.14 -0.96
C ARG A 54 -13.19 7.89 0.23
N LEU A 55 -14.03 8.89 -0.03
CA LEU A 55 -14.78 9.58 1.00
C LEU A 55 -15.82 8.63 1.60
N ARG A 56 -15.75 8.39 2.91
CA ARG A 56 -16.65 7.51 3.66
C ARG A 56 -16.77 7.95 5.13
N PRO A 57 -17.84 7.53 5.84
CA PRO A 57 -17.88 7.69 7.30
C PRO A 57 -16.67 7.03 7.95
N TYR A 58 -16.08 7.72 8.93
CA TYR A 58 -14.88 7.24 9.64
C TYR A 58 -15.12 7.27 11.15
N THR A 59 -15.16 6.10 11.77
CA THR A 59 -15.54 5.92 13.18
C THR A 59 -14.66 6.71 14.15
N PRO A 60 -13.31 6.75 14.03
CA PRO A 60 -12.47 7.56 14.90
C PRO A 60 -12.76 9.07 14.84
N MET A 61 -13.37 9.53 13.74
CA MET A 61 -13.83 10.91 13.57
C MET A 61 -15.35 11.06 13.82
N ARG A 62 -15.92 10.20 14.68
CA ARG A 62 -17.34 10.18 15.06
C ARG A 62 -18.30 10.07 13.86
N GLY A 63 -17.89 9.31 12.84
CA GLY A 63 -18.66 9.11 11.62
C GLY A 63 -18.57 10.24 10.59
N SER A 64 -17.75 11.25 10.83
CA SER A 64 -17.51 12.31 9.83
C SER A 64 -16.92 11.73 8.55
N LEU A 65 -17.34 12.28 7.40
CA LEU A 65 -16.81 11.86 6.11
C LEU A 65 -15.33 12.20 6.00
N SER A 66 -14.53 11.18 5.74
CA SER A 66 -13.07 11.27 5.64
C SER A 66 -12.58 10.47 4.45
N ASN A 67 -11.48 10.93 3.83
CA ASN A 67 -10.80 10.20 2.77
C ASN A 67 -9.95 9.09 3.38
N VAL A 68 -10.52 7.89 3.54
CA VAL A 68 -9.87 6.73 4.18
C VAL A 68 -10.08 5.45 3.37
N TRP A 69 -9.13 4.53 3.46
CA TRP A 69 -9.18 3.26 2.73
C TRP A 69 -10.23 2.31 3.29
N HIS A 70 -10.29 2.22 4.60
CA HIS A 70 -11.25 1.40 5.34
C HIS A 70 -11.64 2.10 6.64
N ASP A 71 -12.68 1.65 7.30
CA ASP A 71 -13.00 2.11 8.65
C ASP A 71 -12.14 1.37 9.68
N ARG A 72 -12.07 1.90 10.89
CA ARG A 72 -11.47 1.29 12.07
C ARG A 72 -12.16 1.81 13.32
N TYR A 73 -12.16 1.01 14.37
CA TYR A 73 -12.77 1.44 15.63
C TYR A 73 -11.91 2.48 16.37
N LYS A 74 -10.59 2.33 16.26
CA LYS A 74 -9.59 3.21 16.90
C LYS A 74 -8.27 3.15 16.13
N ILE A 75 -7.46 4.21 16.19
CA ILE A 75 -6.08 4.20 15.72
C ILE A 75 -5.22 3.57 16.82
N SER A 76 -5.03 2.27 16.76
CA SER A 76 -4.22 1.49 17.72
C SER A 76 -3.95 0.10 17.16
N ASN A 77 -2.77 -0.46 17.42
CA ASN A 77 -2.44 -1.82 17.03
C ASN A 77 -3.08 -2.89 17.94
N ASP A 78 -3.60 -2.50 19.12
CA ASP A 78 -4.36 -3.40 20.00
C ASP A 78 -5.85 -3.51 19.62
N CYS A 79 -6.31 -2.65 18.71
CA CYS A 79 -7.70 -2.66 18.27
C CYS A 79 -7.92 -3.70 17.16
N PRO A 80 -9.01 -4.46 17.19
CA PRO A 80 -9.36 -5.37 16.10
C PRO A 80 -9.57 -4.59 14.78
N GLU A 81 -9.32 -5.26 13.67
CA GLU A 81 -9.52 -4.71 12.34
C GLU A 81 -11.02 -4.67 11.99
N HIS A 82 -11.45 -3.63 11.28
CA HIS A 82 -12.78 -3.55 10.68
C HIS A 82 -12.77 -4.32 9.36
N ILE A 83 -12.78 -5.68 9.49
CA ILE A 83 -12.45 -6.59 8.39
C ILE A 83 -13.38 -6.45 7.17
N GLU A 84 -14.66 -6.16 7.40
CA GLU A 84 -15.64 -5.99 6.31
C GLU A 84 -15.26 -4.86 5.36
N THR A 85 -14.83 -3.71 5.89
CA THR A 85 -14.45 -2.57 5.06
C THR A 85 -13.07 -2.76 4.42
N ILE A 86 -12.16 -3.49 5.07
CA ILE A 86 -10.88 -3.91 4.51
C ILE A 86 -11.13 -4.84 3.33
N ASP A 87 -11.97 -5.87 3.49
CA ASP A 87 -12.25 -6.85 2.45
C ASP A 87 -12.96 -6.23 1.25
N SER A 88 -13.94 -5.36 1.49
CA SER A 88 -14.60 -4.59 0.44
C SER A 88 -13.60 -3.75 -0.37
N MET A 89 -12.62 -3.15 0.31
CA MET A 89 -11.58 -2.37 -0.36
C MET A 89 -10.60 -3.26 -1.11
N CYS A 90 -10.18 -4.40 -0.54
CA CYS A 90 -9.35 -5.38 -1.23
C CYS A 90 -9.99 -5.85 -2.53
N GLN A 91 -11.30 -6.13 -2.54
CA GLN A 91 -12.04 -6.50 -3.76
C GLN A 91 -11.99 -5.40 -4.82
N ALA A 92 -12.22 -4.14 -4.42
CA ALA A 92 -12.16 -3.01 -5.33
C ALA A 92 -10.74 -2.80 -5.92
N LEU A 93 -9.70 -2.98 -5.11
CA LEU A 93 -8.31 -2.87 -5.56
C LEU A 93 -7.88 -4.07 -6.41
N THR A 94 -8.38 -5.27 -6.13
CA THR A 94 -8.16 -6.46 -6.96
C THR A 94 -8.60 -6.23 -8.40
N SER A 95 -9.76 -5.59 -8.61
CA SER A 95 -10.23 -5.28 -9.97
C SER A 95 -9.24 -4.41 -10.75
N LEU A 96 -8.52 -3.51 -10.08
CA LEU A 96 -7.49 -2.68 -10.73
C LEU A 96 -6.23 -3.49 -11.08
N ILE A 97 -5.83 -4.41 -10.22
CA ILE A 97 -4.72 -5.33 -10.50
C ILE A 97 -5.09 -6.23 -11.68
N ASP A 98 -6.32 -6.75 -11.71
CA ASP A 98 -6.81 -7.58 -12.81
C ASP A 98 -6.82 -6.82 -14.14
N ASP A 99 -7.14 -5.52 -14.13
CA ASP A 99 -7.10 -4.69 -15.33
C ASP A 99 -5.66 -4.47 -15.82
N GLU A 100 -4.67 -4.33 -14.92
CA GLU A 100 -3.25 -4.28 -15.31
C GLU A 100 -2.78 -5.63 -15.88
N VAL A 101 -3.18 -6.74 -15.27
CA VAL A 101 -2.86 -8.07 -15.78
C VAL A 101 -3.47 -8.30 -17.16
N LYS A 102 -4.73 -7.90 -17.37
CA LYS A 102 -5.39 -7.95 -18.70
C LYS A 102 -4.71 -7.06 -19.74
N SER A 103 -4.06 -5.97 -19.30
CA SER A 103 -3.29 -5.09 -20.20
C SER A 103 -1.90 -5.65 -20.57
N GLY A 104 -1.53 -6.81 -20.02
CA GLY A 104 -0.29 -7.52 -20.31
C GLY A 104 0.80 -7.42 -19.24
N THR A 105 0.55 -6.76 -18.09
CA THR A 105 1.50 -6.67 -16.98
C THR A 105 1.44 -7.95 -16.14
N GLY A 106 2.53 -8.69 -16.05
CA GLY A 106 2.60 -9.86 -15.15
C GLY A 106 2.54 -9.42 -13.68
N LYS A 107 1.85 -10.18 -12.81
CA LYS A 107 1.79 -9.84 -11.37
C LYS A 107 3.15 -9.77 -10.71
N ASN A 108 4.13 -10.57 -11.15
CA ASN A 108 5.52 -10.50 -10.72
C ASN A 108 6.25 -9.21 -11.16
N ARG A 109 5.58 -8.33 -11.89
CA ARG A 109 6.02 -6.98 -12.28
C ARG A 109 5.17 -5.88 -11.61
N ILE A 110 4.37 -6.22 -10.60
CA ILE A 110 3.53 -5.30 -9.84
C ILE A 110 4.05 -5.21 -8.41
N LEU A 111 4.26 -3.99 -7.93
CA LEU A 111 4.53 -3.68 -6.52
C LEU A 111 3.30 -3.02 -5.91
N LEU A 112 2.95 -3.43 -4.70
CA LEU A 112 1.85 -2.85 -3.93
C LEU A 112 2.40 -2.08 -2.75
N GLY A 113 1.92 -0.86 -2.51
CA GLY A 113 2.42 -0.14 -1.35
C GLY A 113 1.67 1.14 -1.02
N GLY A 114 2.09 1.79 0.06
CA GLY A 114 1.52 3.05 0.47
C GLY A 114 2.05 3.59 1.77
N PHE A 115 1.57 4.79 2.11
CA PHE A 115 1.86 5.51 3.34
C PHE A 115 0.71 5.33 4.33
N SER A 116 1.02 5.22 5.62
CA SER A 116 0.05 5.18 6.71
C SER A 116 -0.99 4.05 6.50
N MET A 117 -2.28 4.37 6.49
CA MET A 117 -3.36 3.40 6.23
C MET A 117 -3.21 2.71 4.86
N GLY A 118 -2.63 3.40 3.86
CA GLY A 118 -2.38 2.84 2.54
C GLY A 118 -1.37 1.69 2.54
N GLY A 119 -0.33 1.77 3.37
CA GLY A 119 0.63 0.68 3.56
C GLY A 119 -0.01 -0.53 4.25
N GLY A 120 -0.89 -0.29 5.25
CA GLY A 120 -1.71 -1.34 5.86
C GLY A 120 -2.58 -2.05 4.82
N MET A 121 -3.27 -1.27 3.98
CA MET A 121 -4.08 -1.80 2.88
C MET A 121 -3.26 -2.62 1.87
N ALA A 122 -2.05 -2.15 1.51
CA ALA A 122 -1.16 -2.86 0.60
C ALA A 122 -0.72 -4.23 1.19
N MET A 123 -0.41 -4.29 2.49
CA MET A 123 -0.11 -5.55 3.18
C MET A 123 -1.30 -6.50 3.17
N HIS A 124 -2.53 -6.01 3.43
CA HIS A 124 -3.73 -6.85 3.32
C HIS A 124 -3.95 -7.38 1.90
N LEU A 125 -3.83 -6.51 0.91
CA LEU A 125 -4.04 -6.85 -0.50
C LEU A 125 -3.03 -7.89 -0.98
N ALA A 126 -1.74 -7.70 -0.68
CA ALA A 126 -0.68 -8.60 -1.09
C ALA A 126 -0.77 -9.96 -0.36
N TYR A 127 -0.68 -9.96 0.96
CA TYR A 127 -0.51 -11.20 1.72
C TYR A 127 -1.77 -12.04 1.85
N ARG A 128 -2.95 -11.46 1.59
CA ARG A 128 -4.21 -12.22 1.63
C ARG A 128 -4.76 -12.60 0.26
N TYR A 129 -4.46 -11.81 -0.80
CA TYR A 129 -5.12 -11.96 -2.10
C TYR A 129 -4.16 -12.07 -3.29
N HIS A 130 -3.00 -11.40 -3.24
CA HIS A 130 -2.07 -11.30 -4.37
C HIS A 130 -0.64 -11.64 -3.96
N GLN A 131 -0.41 -12.87 -3.51
CA GLN A 131 0.89 -13.35 -3.01
C GLN A 131 1.94 -13.55 -4.11
N ASP A 132 1.58 -13.29 -5.35
CA ASP A 132 2.39 -13.46 -6.56
C ASP A 132 2.88 -12.11 -7.14
N VAL A 133 2.71 -11.01 -6.40
CA VAL A 133 3.27 -9.69 -6.75
C VAL A 133 4.78 -9.63 -6.49
N ALA A 134 5.48 -8.68 -7.15
CA ALA A 134 6.92 -8.52 -7.05
C ALA A 134 7.41 -8.14 -5.64
N GLY A 135 6.58 -7.43 -4.86
CA GLY A 135 6.90 -7.00 -3.52
C GLY A 135 5.88 -6.02 -2.95
N VAL A 136 6.10 -5.67 -1.68
CA VAL A 136 5.23 -4.76 -0.93
C VAL A 136 6.09 -3.66 -0.30
N PHE A 137 5.59 -2.42 -0.27
CA PHE A 137 6.20 -1.38 0.55
C PHE A 137 5.18 -0.71 1.46
N ALA A 138 5.61 -0.38 2.68
CA ALA A 138 4.76 0.22 3.70
C ALA A 138 5.52 1.31 4.46
N LEU A 139 5.07 2.55 4.32
CA LEU A 139 5.71 3.73 4.91
C LEU A 139 4.86 4.24 6.06
N SER A 140 5.44 4.37 7.27
CA SER A 140 4.75 4.80 8.51
C SER A 140 3.43 4.06 8.74
N SER A 141 3.47 2.72 8.62
CA SER A 141 2.30 1.84 8.62
C SER A 141 2.41 0.75 9.65
N PHE A 142 1.27 0.20 10.03
CA PHE A 142 1.17 -0.93 10.95
C PHE A 142 -0.02 -1.83 10.62
N LEU A 143 0.01 -3.04 11.18
CA LEU A 143 -1.11 -3.97 11.26
C LEU A 143 -1.54 -4.15 12.73
N SER A 144 -2.81 -4.47 12.95
CA SER A 144 -3.30 -4.89 14.28
C SER A 144 -2.55 -6.13 14.76
N LYS A 145 -2.34 -6.28 16.07
CA LYS A 145 -1.73 -7.49 16.67
C LYS A 145 -2.45 -8.78 16.31
N THR A 146 -3.74 -8.68 16.03
CA THR A 146 -4.59 -9.82 15.62
C THR A 146 -4.94 -9.81 14.14
N SER A 147 -4.12 -9.13 13.31
CA SER A 147 -4.42 -8.93 11.88
C SER A 147 -4.71 -10.22 11.13
N ALA A 148 -5.72 -10.14 10.26
CA ALA A 148 -6.06 -11.21 9.32
C ALA A 148 -4.89 -11.55 8.36
N VAL A 149 -3.97 -10.63 8.15
CA VAL A 149 -2.72 -10.87 7.38
C VAL A 149 -1.90 -11.98 8.02
N TYR A 150 -1.72 -11.96 9.33
CA TYR A 150 -0.92 -12.99 10.04
C TYR A 150 -1.56 -14.37 9.94
N GLN A 151 -2.90 -14.44 9.94
CA GLN A 151 -3.61 -15.72 9.78
C GLN A 151 -3.51 -16.25 8.35
N ALA A 152 -3.51 -15.37 7.37
CA ALA A 152 -3.31 -15.75 5.97
C ALA A 152 -1.90 -16.29 5.75
N LEU A 153 -0.87 -15.59 6.24
CA LEU A 153 0.53 -16.00 6.10
C LEU A 153 0.83 -17.39 6.70
N LYS A 154 0.18 -17.78 7.80
CA LYS A 154 0.32 -19.14 8.39
C LYS A 154 -0.16 -20.27 7.47
N LYS A 155 -0.95 -19.97 6.45
CA LYS A 155 -1.54 -20.92 5.51
C LYS A 155 -0.86 -20.91 4.14
N ILE A 156 0.13 -20.05 3.95
CA ILE A 156 0.83 -19.91 2.67
C ILE A 156 1.87 -21.03 2.55
N GLU A 157 1.85 -21.74 1.41
CA GLU A 157 2.81 -22.79 1.07
C GLU A 157 3.98 -22.28 0.21
N ARG A 158 3.89 -21.04 -0.28
CA ARG A 158 4.89 -20.37 -1.11
C ARG A 158 5.63 -19.30 -0.33
N GLU A 159 6.78 -18.86 -0.82
CA GLU A 159 7.48 -17.70 -0.31
C GLU A 159 6.62 -16.42 -0.54
N PRO A 160 6.28 -15.67 0.52
CA PRO A 160 5.51 -14.43 0.40
C PRO A 160 6.35 -13.31 -0.22
N PRO A 161 5.72 -12.31 -0.89
CA PRO A 161 6.43 -11.17 -1.45
C PRO A 161 7.20 -10.39 -0.37
N GLU A 162 8.42 -9.95 -0.71
CA GLU A 162 9.27 -9.16 0.20
C GLU A 162 8.59 -7.86 0.61
N LEU A 163 8.80 -7.46 1.88
CA LEU A 163 8.36 -6.17 2.42
C LEU A 163 9.53 -5.19 2.56
N PHE A 164 9.39 -4.02 1.94
CA PHE A 164 10.18 -2.83 2.27
C PHE A 164 9.37 -1.93 3.20
N GLN A 165 9.87 -1.65 4.40
CA GLN A 165 9.17 -0.84 5.37
C GLN A 165 10.09 0.27 5.91
N CYS A 166 9.55 1.50 5.98
CA CYS A 166 10.20 2.63 6.62
C CYS A 166 9.29 3.17 7.74
N HIS A 167 9.91 3.71 8.80
CA HIS A 167 9.14 4.33 9.89
C HIS A 167 9.95 5.42 10.59
N GLY A 168 9.31 6.57 10.82
CA GLY A 168 9.88 7.67 11.58
C GLY A 168 9.90 7.38 13.08
N THR A 169 11.04 7.62 13.76
CA THR A 169 11.16 7.33 15.21
C THR A 169 10.42 8.32 16.08
N ALA A 170 10.03 9.49 15.54
CA ALA A 170 9.25 10.51 16.24
C ALA A 170 7.77 10.53 15.79
N ASP A 171 7.29 9.48 15.11
CA ASP A 171 5.90 9.38 14.67
C ASP A 171 4.96 9.22 15.89
N GLU A 172 4.15 10.27 16.13
CA GLU A 172 3.20 10.33 17.26
C GLU A 172 1.80 9.83 16.88
N LEU A 173 1.48 9.73 15.58
CA LEU A 173 0.18 9.26 15.09
C LEU A 173 0.14 7.74 14.93
N VAL A 174 1.16 7.20 14.26
CA VAL A 174 1.40 5.77 14.12
C VAL A 174 2.71 5.48 14.83
N LEU A 175 2.63 5.01 16.06
CA LEU A 175 3.83 4.85 16.90
C LEU A 175 4.86 3.95 16.20
N TYR A 176 6.13 4.35 16.26
CA TYR A 176 7.24 3.59 15.70
C TYR A 176 7.23 2.12 16.15
N SER A 177 6.93 1.87 17.45
CA SER A 177 6.84 0.52 18.01
C SER A 177 5.79 -0.35 17.30
N TRP A 178 4.68 0.22 16.81
CA TRP A 178 3.67 -0.56 16.09
C TRP A 178 4.16 -1.03 14.72
N GLY A 179 4.92 -0.17 14.02
CA GLY A 179 5.57 -0.55 12.76
C GLY A 179 6.64 -1.62 12.99
N GLU A 180 7.45 -1.47 14.03
CA GLU A 180 8.47 -2.44 14.41
C GLU A 180 7.88 -3.80 14.81
N GLU A 181 6.79 -3.82 15.61
CA GLU A 181 6.07 -5.05 15.96
C GLU A 181 5.49 -5.73 14.72
N THR A 182 4.88 -4.96 13.81
CA THR A 182 4.37 -5.48 12.53
C THR A 182 5.49 -6.16 11.73
N ASN A 183 6.64 -5.51 11.60
CA ASN A 183 7.79 -6.06 10.87
C ASN A 183 8.31 -7.34 11.51
N LYS A 184 8.49 -7.35 12.84
CA LYS A 184 8.93 -8.54 13.60
C LYS A 184 7.97 -9.72 13.41
N MET A 185 6.66 -9.45 13.45
CA MET A 185 5.64 -10.49 13.25
C MET A 185 5.67 -11.03 11.82
N LEU A 186 5.73 -10.18 10.81
CA LEU A 186 5.81 -10.61 9.41
C LEU A 186 7.07 -11.43 9.14
N LYS A 187 8.21 -11.00 9.68
CA LYS A 187 9.49 -11.73 9.59
C LYS A 187 9.40 -13.10 10.24
N SER A 188 8.75 -13.22 11.41
CA SER A 188 8.55 -14.51 12.09
C SER A 188 7.64 -15.47 11.33
N LEU A 189 6.83 -14.95 10.41
CA LEU A 189 5.93 -15.70 9.51
C LEU A 189 6.54 -15.95 8.14
N GLY A 190 7.86 -15.75 7.98
CA GLY A 190 8.60 -16.08 6.77
C GLY A 190 8.65 -14.98 5.71
N VAL A 191 8.15 -13.78 5.98
CA VAL A 191 8.29 -12.66 5.04
C VAL A 191 9.72 -12.13 5.08
N ALA A 192 10.39 -12.07 3.94
CA ALA A 192 11.65 -11.33 3.81
C ALA A 192 11.38 -9.83 4.00
N THR A 193 12.02 -9.20 4.96
CA THR A 193 11.73 -7.79 5.31
C THR A 193 12.99 -6.93 5.32
N THR A 194 12.88 -5.73 4.76
CA THR A 194 13.79 -4.60 4.99
C THR A 194 13.07 -3.58 5.85
N PHE A 195 13.62 -3.24 7.03
CA PHE A 195 13.03 -2.23 7.93
C PHE A 195 14.01 -1.08 8.14
N LEU A 196 13.61 0.13 7.78
CA LEU A 196 14.42 1.33 7.91
C LEU A 196 13.82 2.28 8.94
N SER A 197 14.57 2.53 10.01
CA SER A 197 14.24 3.54 11.01
C SER A 197 14.76 4.90 10.55
N LEU A 198 13.90 5.91 10.58
CA LEU A 198 14.23 7.27 10.19
C LEU A 198 14.27 8.16 11.43
N PRO A 199 15.47 8.54 11.92
CA PRO A 199 15.61 9.32 13.15
C PRO A 199 14.88 10.66 13.07
N ASN A 200 14.13 11.00 14.12
CA ASN A 200 13.42 12.28 14.30
C ASN A 200 12.39 12.60 13.20
N LEU A 201 11.99 11.65 12.36
CA LEU A 201 10.92 11.83 11.40
C LEU A 201 9.58 11.58 12.08
N TYR A 202 8.66 12.52 11.91
CA TYR A 202 7.27 12.43 12.35
C TYR A 202 6.41 11.62 11.36
N HIS A 203 5.07 11.74 11.45
CA HIS A 203 4.15 11.08 10.51
C HIS A 203 4.11 11.80 9.15
N GLU A 204 5.22 11.76 8.46
CA GLU A 204 5.42 12.45 7.17
C GLU A 204 6.41 11.67 6.30
N LEU A 205 6.46 12.02 5.01
CA LEU A 205 7.44 11.49 4.06
C LEU A 205 8.62 12.45 3.94
N ASN A 206 9.82 11.90 3.79
CA ASN A 206 10.99 12.70 3.49
C ASN A 206 11.74 12.20 2.24
N LYS A 207 12.60 13.05 1.70
CA LYS A 207 13.36 12.73 0.49
C LYS A 207 14.25 11.49 0.65
N SER A 208 14.92 11.33 1.80
CA SER A 208 15.81 10.20 2.03
C SER A 208 15.07 8.85 2.02
N GLU A 209 13.85 8.83 2.57
CA GLU A 209 12.96 7.67 2.54
C GLU A 209 12.57 7.31 1.10
N LEU A 210 12.16 8.31 0.34
CA LEU A 210 11.72 8.14 -1.04
C LEU A 210 12.87 7.71 -1.96
N ASP A 211 14.08 8.24 -1.77
CA ASP A 211 15.28 7.83 -2.51
C ASP A 211 15.61 6.33 -2.24
N LYS A 212 15.46 5.88 -0.99
CA LYS A 212 15.67 4.46 -0.62
C LYS A 212 14.57 3.55 -1.18
N LEU A 213 13.33 4.01 -1.14
CA LEU A 213 12.21 3.29 -1.76
C LEU A 213 12.42 3.16 -3.28
N GLN A 214 12.81 4.24 -3.96
CA GLN A 214 13.10 4.22 -5.39
C GLN A 214 14.20 3.20 -5.72
N ALA A 215 15.31 3.20 -4.97
CA ALA A 215 16.38 2.24 -5.17
C ALA A 215 15.91 0.80 -5.00
N TRP A 216 15.02 0.54 -4.02
CA TRP A 216 14.43 -0.78 -3.81
C TRP A 216 13.47 -1.17 -4.95
N ILE A 217 12.64 -0.24 -5.45
CA ILE A 217 11.74 -0.47 -6.60
C ILE A 217 12.55 -0.88 -7.83
N LEU A 218 13.61 -0.13 -8.17
CA LEU A 218 14.47 -0.43 -9.31
C LEU A 218 15.17 -1.80 -9.19
N LYS A 219 15.50 -2.21 -7.96
CA LYS A 219 16.05 -3.55 -7.72
C LYS A 219 15.01 -4.66 -7.93
N LYS A 220 13.72 -4.39 -7.60
CA LYS A 220 12.63 -5.36 -7.71
C LYS A 220 12.07 -5.49 -9.12
N LEU A 221 12.11 -4.38 -9.85
CA LEU A 221 11.64 -4.29 -11.24
C LEU A 221 12.81 -3.83 -12.13
N PRO A 222 13.82 -4.70 -12.33
CA PRO A 222 14.92 -4.36 -13.25
C PRO A 222 14.39 -4.24 -14.67
N GLU A 223 15.01 -3.33 -15.46
CA GLU A 223 14.72 -3.11 -16.88
C GLU A 223 14.98 -4.37 -17.72
#